data_d036f6d5f5dcac52a5e2522074e9c159
#
_entry.id   d036f6d5f5dcac52a5e2522074e9c159
#
_cell.length_a   1.000
_cell.length_b   1.000
_cell.length_c   1.000
_cell.angle_alpha   90.00
_cell.angle_beta   90.00
_cell.angle_gamma   90.00
#
_symmetry.space_group_name_H-M   'P 1'
#
loop_
_entity.id
_entity.type
_entity.pdbx_description
1 polymer ?
#
loop_
_entity_poly.entity_id
_entity_poly.type
_entity_poly.pdbx_seq_one_letter_code
_entity_poly.pdbx_strand_id
1 'polypeptide(L)'
;MKSRFLVALCALVLVGVSSVAAQQDSMSMKQDPMVGGAAMYASKDIVDNAVNSADHTTLVAAVKAAGLVDTLKGPGPFTVFAPTNEAFAKLPMGTVDTLLKPENKDMLTKVLTYHVVSGRLSTNDLRKMIKEGHGTAELKTVSGGTLWAMEQGGKITLKDEKGGMSTITIPNVFQSNGVIQVVDTVLLPN
;
A
#
# COMPACT_ATOMS: atom_id res chain seq x y z
N MET A 1 45.59 49.17 65.64
CA MET A 1 46.09 49.84 64.42
C MET A 1 45.25 49.38 63.31
N LYS A 2 44.26 50.18 62.97
CA LYS A 2 44.15 50.95 61.74
C LYS A 2 44.50 50.12 60.44
N SER A 3 43.53 49.75 59.60
CA SER A 3 43.24 50.52 58.42
C SER A 3 42.05 49.96 57.66
N ARG A 4 41.18 50.85 57.32
CA ARG A 4 40.00 50.83 56.43
C ARG A 4 40.48 50.67 55.01
N PHE A 5 39.66 50.01 54.13
CA PHE A 5 39.38 50.36 52.71
C PHE A 5 38.25 49.46 52.24
N LEU A 6 37.07 49.93 52.17
CA LEU A 6 36.35 50.63 51.07
C LEU A 6 36.08 49.72 49.85
N VAL A 7 34.86 49.26 49.83
CA VAL A 7 33.82 49.22 48.76
C VAL A 7 34.30 49.25 47.31
N ALA A 8 33.92 48.24 46.61
CA ALA A 8 33.41 48.42 45.24
C ALA A 8 32.32 47.40 44.94
N LEU A 9 31.12 47.89 44.91
CA LEU A 9 29.89 47.24 44.47
C LEU A 9 29.94 47.15 42.92
N CYS A 10 30.24 46.00 42.35
CA CYS A 10 29.98 45.72 40.93
C CYS A 10 28.75 44.88 40.81
N ALA A 11 27.68 45.54 40.52
CA ALA A 11 26.43 44.90 40.08
C ALA A 11 26.65 44.24 38.71
N LEU A 12 26.80 42.93 38.68
CA LEU A 12 26.82 42.17 37.45
C LEU A 12 25.34 41.86 37.06
N VAL A 13 24.83 42.63 36.14
CA VAL A 13 23.52 42.33 35.49
C VAL A 13 23.74 41.10 34.64
N LEU A 14 23.31 39.97 35.12
CA LEU A 14 23.18 38.72 34.32
C LEU A 14 21.93 38.90 33.44
N VAL A 15 22.20 39.33 32.21
CA VAL A 15 21.20 39.24 31.13
C VAL A 15 21.03 37.73 30.83
N GLY A 16 19.95 37.17 31.35
CA GLY A 16 19.51 35.81 31.02
C GLY A 16 19.14 35.76 29.55
N VAL A 17 20.03 35.23 28.74
CA VAL A 17 19.72 34.79 27.38
C VAL A 17 18.88 33.53 27.51
N SER A 18 17.56 33.69 27.54
CA SER A 18 16.64 32.58 27.37
C SER A 18 16.83 32.02 25.95
N SER A 19 17.62 30.96 25.84
CA SER A 19 17.66 30.16 24.62
C SER A 19 16.28 29.52 24.45
N VAL A 20 15.44 30.13 23.66
CA VAL A 20 14.27 29.47 23.08
C VAL A 20 14.81 28.40 22.16
N ALA A 21 14.96 27.19 22.70
CA ALA A 21 15.14 26.00 21.88
C ALA A 21 13.88 25.90 21.02
N ALA A 22 13.99 26.35 19.78
CA ALA A 22 13.01 26.04 18.75
C ALA A 22 12.97 24.52 18.68
N GLN A 23 11.95 23.91 19.29
CA GLN A 23 11.55 22.56 18.97
C GLN A 23 11.19 22.55 17.51
N GLN A 24 12.18 22.19 16.68
CA GLN A 24 11.89 21.68 15.34
C GLN A 24 11.10 20.38 15.55
N ASP A 25 9.78 20.53 15.56
CA ASP A 25 8.90 19.42 15.21
C ASP A 25 9.40 18.91 13.86
N SER A 26 10.24 17.89 13.92
CA SER A 26 10.51 17.03 12.79
C SER A 26 9.19 16.32 12.49
N MET A 27 8.29 17.01 11.77
CA MET A 27 7.30 16.35 10.96
C MET A 27 8.13 15.44 10.04
N SER A 28 8.30 14.19 10.46
CA SER A 28 8.71 13.12 9.58
C SER A 28 7.69 13.14 8.46
N MET A 29 8.01 13.84 7.37
CA MET A 29 7.26 13.76 6.13
C MET A 29 7.36 12.29 5.76
N LYS A 30 6.31 11.54 6.06
CA LYS A 30 6.17 10.14 5.65
C LYS A 30 6.20 10.20 4.14
N GLN A 31 7.38 9.97 3.58
CA GLN A 31 7.62 10.06 2.14
C GLN A 31 6.66 9.08 1.48
N ASP A 32 5.84 9.59 0.57
CA ASP A 32 4.90 8.76 -0.18
C ASP A 32 5.67 7.64 -0.89
N PRO A 33 5.21 6.39 -0.79
CA PRO A 33 5.92 5.27 -1.40
C PRO A 33 6.00 5.44 -2.91
N MET A 34 7.16 5.13 -3.48
CA MET A 34 7.37 5.13 -4.92
C MET A 34 7.00 3.76 -5.50
N VAL A 35 6.15 3.75 -6.51
CA VAL A 35 5.75 2.53 -7.23
C VAL A 35 5.79 2.80 -8.74
N GLY A 36 6.60 2.02 -9.47
CA GLY A 36 6.77 2.22 -10.91
C GLY A 36 7.25 3.62 -11.28
N GLY A 37 8.16 4.19 -10.47
CA GLY A 37 8.72 5.52 -10.71
C GLY A 37 7.80 6.70 -10.37
N ALA A 38 6.60 6.45 -9.85
CA ALA A 38 5.65 7.49 -9.45
C ALA A 38 5.40 7.49 -7.93
N ALA A 39 5.26 8.68 -7.36
CA ALA A 39 4.86 8.81 -5.96
C ALA A 39 3.37 8.48 -5.79
N MET A 40 3.07 7.65 -4.79
CA MET A 40 1.71 7.21 -4.46
C MET A 40 1.16 8.06 -3.33
N TYR A 41 0.41 9.09 -3.68
CA TYR A 41 -0.11 10.05 -2.70
C TYR A 41 -1.26 9.46 -1.89
N ALA A 42 -1.13 9.49 -0.56
CA ALA A 42 -2.19 9.03 0.34
C ALA A 42 -3.50 9.82 0.23
N SER A 43 -3.45 11.03 -0.31
CA SER A 43 -4.62 11.89 -0.56
C SER A 43 -5.41 11.55 -1.83
N LYS A 44 -4.83 10.75 -2.74
CA LYS A 44 -5.47 10.29 -3.97
C LYS A 44 -6.11 8.92 -3.78
N ASP A 45 -7.07 8.58 -4.63
CA ASP A 45 -7.65 7.24 -4.65
C ASP A 45 -6.73 6.22 -5.34
N ILE A 46 -7.12 4.94 -5.26
CA ILE A 46 -6.38 3.81 -5.80
C ILE A 46 -6.14 3.96 -7.30
N VAL A 47 -7.15 4.40 -8.05
CA VAL A 47 -7.07 4.52 -9.51
C VAL A 47 -6.20 5.70 -9.93
N ASP A 48 -6.39 6.86 -9.29
CA ASP A 48 -5.64 8.09 -9.60
C ASP A 48 -4.14 7.96 -9.31
N ASN A 49 -3.76 7.08 -8.39
CA ASN A 49 -2.36 6.73 -8.16
C ASN A 49 -1.88 5.66 -9.16
N ALA A 50 -2.64 4.59 -9.37
CA ALA A 50 -2.24 3.48 -10.23
C ALA A 50 -1.97 3.91 -11.67
N VAL A 51 -2.73 4.87 -12.21
CA VAL A 51 -2.55 5.37 -13.59
C VAL A 51 -1.20 6.05 -13.82
N ASN A 52 -0.54 6.52 -12.78
CA ASN A 52 0.79 7.15 -12.86
C ASN A 52 1.94 6.15 -12.73
N SER A 53 1.65 4.91 -12.34
CA SER A 53 2.66 3.88 -12.15
C SER A 53 3.02 3.20 -13.47
N ALA A 54 4.29 3.26 -13.86
CA ALA A 54 4.79 2.55 -15.04
C ALA A 54 4.71 1.02 -14.89
N ASP A 55 4.70 0.51 -13.65
CA ASP A 55 4.65 -0.93 -13.37
C ASP A 55 3.24 -1.52 -13.42
N HIS A 56 2.19 -0.69 -13.51
CA HIS A 56 0.79 -1.11 -13.46
C HIS A 56 -0.02 -0.75 -14.71
N THR A 57 0.64 -0.46 -15.82
CA THR A 57 -0.04 -0.06 -17.07
C THR A 57 -1.00 -1.13 -17.60
N THR A 58 -0.62 -2.40 -17.51
CA THR A 58 -1.48 -3.54 -17.90
C THR A 58 -2.69 -3.65 -16.97
N LEU A 59 -2.49 -3.51 -15.66
CA LEU A 59 -3.59 -3.53 -14.68
C LEU A 59 -4.58 -2.39 -14.93
N VAL A 60 -4.09 -1.18 -15.18
CA VAL A 60 -4.93 -0.01 -15.47
C VAL A 60 -5.73 -0.20 -16.76
N ALA A 61 -5.11 -0.75 -17.81
CA ALA A 61 -5.80 -1.08 -19.05
C ALA A 61 -6.90 -2.13 -18.79
N ALA A 62 -6.62 -3.15 -18.00
CA ALA A 62 -7.58 -4.19 -17.62
C ALA A 62 -8.76 -3.62 -16.81
N VAL A 63 -8.51 -2.75 -15.83
CA VAL A 63 -9.57 -2.09 -15.03
C VAL A 63 -10.46 -1.23 -15.90
N LYS A 64 -9.90 -0.50 -16.88
CA LYS A 64 -10.67 0.31 -17.84
C LYS A 64 -11.51 -0.58 -18.77
N ALA A 65 -10.93 -1.65 -19.31
CA ALA A 65 -11.64 -2.59 -20.20
C ALA A 65 -12.79 -3.31 -19.46
N ALA A 66 -12.60 -3.66 -18.20
CA ALA A 66 -13.66 -4.24 -17.36
C ALA A 66 -14.75 -3.24 -16.94
N GLY A 67 -14.50 -1.93 -17.05
CA GLY A 67 -15.41 -0.89 -16.57
C GLY A 67 -15.47 -0.76 -15.05
N LEU A 68 -14.38 -1.15 -14.35
CA LEU A 68 -14.31 -1.14 -12.88
C LEU A 68 -13.72 0.15 -12.31
N VAL A 69 -13.44 1.15 -13.14
CA VAL A 69 -12.84 2.42 -12.70
C VAL A 69 -13.69 3.08 -11.62
N ASP A 70 -14.99 3.26 -11.86
CA ASP A 70 -15.90 3.93 -10.92
C ASP A 70 -16.10 3.11 -9.64
N THR A 71 -16.10 1.78 -9.76
CA THR A 71 -16.18 0.88 -8.60
C THR A 71 -14.96 1.05 -7.68
N LEU A 72 -13.76 1.11 -8.25
CA LEU A 72 -12.51 1.26 -7.49
C LEU A 72 -12.25 2.72 -7.04
N LYS A 73 -12.93 3.69 -7.63
CA LYS A 73 -12.99 5.09 -7.15
C LYS A 73 -14.03 5.30 -6.05
N GLY A 74 -14.89 4.33 -5.82
CA GLY A 74 -15.91 4.36 -4.77
C GLY A 74 -15.33 4.56 -3.35
N PRO A 75 -16.22 4.79 -2.38
CA PRO A 75 -15.83 5.25 -1.03
C PRO A 75 -15.08 4.20 -0.19
N GLY A 76 -14.83 2.99 -0.68
CA GLY A 76 -14.03 1.98 0.03
C GLY A 76 -14.49 1.70 1.48
N PRO A 77 -13.63 1.28 2.38
CA PRO A 77 -12.21 0.98 2.14
C PRO A 77 -11.98 -0.33 1.39
N PHE A 78 -10.96 -0.33 0.53
CA PHE A 78 -10.55 -1.52 -0.24
C PHE A 78 -9.10 -1.88 0.04
N THR A 79 -8.80 -3.18 -0.05
CA THR A 79 -7.43 -3.69 -0.19
C THR A 79 -7.29 -4.25 -1.59
N VAL A 80 -6.39 -3.68 -2.38
CA VAL A 80 -6.15 -4.13 -3.76
C VAL A 80 -4.78 -4.80 -3.82
N PHE A 81 -4.76 -6.06 -4.19
CA PHE A 81 -3.54 -6.78 -4.53
C PHE A 81 -3.19 -6.50 -5.99
N ALA A 82 -2.30 -5.53 -6.22
CA ALA A 82 -2.00 -5.01 -7.55
C ALA A 82 -0.84 -5.77 -8.20
N PRO A 83 -1.09 -6.62 -9.21
CA PRO A 83 -0.03 -7.28 -9.94
C PRO A 83 0.69 -6.30 -10.87
N THR A 84 2.01 -6.41 -10.92
CA THR A 84 2.86 -5.62 -11.82
C THR A 84 2.74 -6.11 -13.28
N ASN A 85 3.25 -5.32 -14.24
CA ASN A 85 3.35 -5.77 -15.63
C ASN A 85 4.13 -7.08 -15.76
N GLU A 86 5.19 -7.24 -14.94
CA GLU A 86 5.96 -8.49 -14.88
C GLU A 86 5.12 -9.67 -14.36
N ALA A 87 4.20 -9.41 -13.42
CA ALA A 87 3.28 -10.43 -12.93
C ALA A 87 2.35 -10.92 -14.06
N PHE A 88 1.87 -10.01 -14.90
CA PHE A 88 1.08 -10.37 -16.09
C PHE A 88 1.92 -11.12 -17.13
N ALA A 89 3.19 -10.78 -17.28
CA ALA A 89 4.10 -11.47 -18.21
C ALA A 89 4.40 -12.93 -17.83
N LYS A 90 4.16 -13.30 -16.57
CA LYS A 90 4.26 -14.71 -16.12
C LYS A 90 3.09 -15.57 -16.56
N LEU A 91 1.98 -14.97 -16.98
CA LEU A 91 0.85 -15.70 -17.54
C LEU A 91 1.22 -16.33 -18.90
N PRO A 92 0.59 -17.44 -19.30
CA PRO A 92 0.80 -18.01 -20.62
C PRO A 92 0.60 -16.98 -21.73
N MET A 93 1.42 -17.05 -22.78
CA MET A 93 1.36 -16.13 -23.91
C MET A 93 -0.08 -16.03 -24.45
N GLY A 94 -0.54 -14.81 -24.70
CA GLY A 94 -1.89 -14.54 -25.21
C GLY A 94 -3.01 -14.56 -24.18
N THR A 95 -2.72 -14.96 -22.92
CA THR A 95 -3.75 -14.95 -21.86
C THR A 95 -4.25 -13.54 -21.57
N VAL A 96 -3.32 -12.58 -21.45
CA VAL A 96 -3.68 -11.16 -21.19
C VAL A 96 -4.50 -10.59 -22.36
N ASP A 97 -4.03 -10.81 -23.58
CA ASP A 97 -4.74 -10.34 -24.79
C ASP A 97 -6.14 -10.96 -24.89
N THR A 98 -6.26 -12.24 -24.52
CA THR A 98 -7.56 -12.91 -24.49
C THR A 98 -8.47 -12.33 -23.42
N LEU A 99 -7.96 -12.07 -22.22
CA LEU A 99 -8.75 -11.47 -21.13
C LEU A 99 -9.19 -10.04 -21.44
N LEU A 100 -8.40 -9.29 -22.20
CA LEU A 100 -8.73 -7.89 -22.59
C LEU A 100 -9.76 -7.81 -23.72
N LYS A 101 -10.12 -8.91 -24.35
CA LYS A 101 -11.15 -8.91 -25.42
C LYS A 101 -12.52 -8.63 -24.82
N PRO A 102 -13.38 -7.87 -25.56
CA PRO A 102 -14.72 -7.53 -25.09
C PRO A 102 -15.60 -8.75 -24.73
N GLU A 103 -15.44 -9.86 -25.46
CA GLU A 103 -16.14 -11.12 -25.20
C GLU A 103 -15.78 -11.77 -23.87
N ASN A 104 -14.62 -11.43 -23.29
CA ASN A 104 -14.13 -11.99 -22.02
C ASN A 104 -14.23 -11.00 -20.85
N LYS A 105 -15.01 -9.93 -21.00
CA LYS A 105 -15.18 -8.88 -20.00
C LYS A 105 -15.61 -9.42 -18.63
N ASP A 106 -16.51 -10.39 -18.61
CA ASP A 106 -17.00 -10.98 -17.36
C ASP A 106 -15.90 -11.76 -16.64
N MET A 107 -15.08 -12.51 -17.39
CA MET A 107 -13.93 -13.21 -16.85
C MET A 107 -12.87 -12.22 -16.33
N LEU A 108 -12.59 -11.16 -17.08
CA LEU A 108 -11.69 -10.10 -16.67
C LEU A 108 -12.18 -9.42 -15.38
N THR A 109 -13.46 -9.11 -15.30
CA THR A 109 -14.11 -8.54 -14.12
C THR A 109 -13.97 -9.47 -12.92
N LYS A 110 -14.21 -10.77 -13.11
CA LYS A 110 -14.05 -11.79 -12.06
C LYS A 110 -12.60 -11.84 -11.55
N VAL A 111 -11.62 -11.86 -12.45
CA VAL A 111 -10.19 -11.85 -12.08
C VAL A 111 -9.82 -10.57 -11.33
N LEU A 112 -10.22 -9.40 -11.82
CA LEU A 112 -9.89 -8.11 -11.18
C LEU A 112 -10.53 -7.97 -9.81
N THR A 113 -11.82 -8.33 -9.67
CA THR A 113 -12.52 -8.31 -8.37
C THR A 113 -12.02 -9.38 -7.41
N TYR A 114 -11.41 -10.44 -7.91
CA TYR A 114 -10.70 -11.44 -7.11
C TYR A 114 -9.44 -10.87 -6.44
N HIS A 115 -8.81 -9.85 -7.02
CA HIS A 115 -7.69 -9.12 -6.42
C HIS A 115 -8.11 -8.04 -5.42
N VAL A 116 -9.40 -7.84 -5.20
CA VAL A 116 -9.93 -6.82 -4.31
C VAL A 116 -10.60 -7.47 -3.10
N VAL A 117 -10.21 -7.02 -1.92
CA VAL A 117 -10.81 -7.44 -0.65
C VAL A 117 -11.44 -6.22 0.01
N SER A 118 -12.63 -6.37 0.58
CA SER A 118 -13.27 -5.31 1.35
C SER A 118 -12.51 -5.05 2.65
N GLY A 119 -12.34 -3.79 3.00
CA GLY A 119 -11.59 -3.36 4.18
C GLY A 119 -10.17 -2.88 3.82
N ARG A 120 -9.58 -2.11 4.73
CA ARG A 120 -8.18 -1.63 4.61
C ARG A 120 -7.28 -2.53 5.44
N LEU A 121 -6.66 -3.51 4.81
CA LEU A 121 -5.78 -4.48 5.45
C LEU A 121 -4.32 -4.10 5.22
N SER A 122 -3.66 -3.60 6.26
CA SER A 122 -2.21 -3.44 6.26
C SER A 122 -1.51 -4.80 6.40
N THR A 123 -0.20 -4.84 6.14
CA THR A 123 0.57 -6.07 6.40
C THR A 123 0.56 -6.47 7.87
N ASN A 124 0.41 -5.52 8.79
CA ASN A 124 0.27 -5.83 10.21
C ASN A 124 -1.08 -6.50 10.51
N ASP A 125 -2.16 -6.04 9.87
CA ASP A 125 -3.48 -6.67 10.00
C ASP A 125 -3.46 -8.07 9.40
N LEU A 126 -2.84 -8.24 8.23
CA LEU A 126 -2.68 -9.55 7.60
C LEU A 126 -1.87 -10.51 8.49
N ARG A 127 -0.74 -10.06 9.08
CA ARG A 127 0.04 -10.87 10.02
C ARG A 127 -0.76 -11.26 11.26
N LYS A 128 -1.55 -10.33 11.80
CA LYS A 128 -2.43 -10.62 12.93
C LYS A 128 -3.45 -11.71 12.57
N MET A 129 -4.13 -11.58 11.43
CA MET A 129 -5.08 -12.57 10.93
C MET A 129 -4.41 -13.92 10.66
N ILE A 130 -3.20 -13.95 10.10
CA ILE A 130 -2.41 -15.17 9.88
C ILE A 130 -2.11 -15.86 11.21
N LYS A 131 -1.75 -15.09 12.23
CA LYS A 131 -1.48 -15.61 13.58
C LYS A 131 -2.73 -16.21 14.22
N GLU A 132 -3.86 -15.51 14.13
CA GLU A 132 -5.15 -15.94 14.64
C GLU A 132 -5.67 -17.20 13.90
N GLY A 133 -5.38 -17.30 12.60
CA GLY A 133 -5.71 -18.43 11.74
C GLY A 133 -4.65 -19.56 11.74
N HIS A 134 -3.78 -19.61 12.78
CA HIS A 134 -2.79 -20.68 12.95
C HIS A 134 -1.83 -20.85 11.74
N GLY A 135 -1.42 -19.75 11.15
CA GLY A 135 -0.46 -19.70 10.03
C GLY A 135 -1.09 -19.37 8.68
N THR A 136 -2.40 -19.27 8.60
CA THR A 136 -3.11 -18.92 7.36
C THR A 136 -4.30 -18.01 7.65
N ALA A 137 -4.46 -16.92 6.91
CA ALA A 137 -5.63 -16.06 6.97
C ALA A 137 -6.49 -16.22 5.71
N GLU A 138 -7.78 -16.46 5.88
CA GLU A 138 -8.73 -16.46 4.78
C GLU A 138 -9.25 -15.05 4.51
N LEU A 139 -9.11 -14.60 3.26
CA LEU A 139 -9.57 -13.30 2.79
C LEU A 139 -10.68 -13.49 1.77
N LYS A 140 -11.86 -12.98 2.07
CA LYS A 140 -12.97 -12.96 1.12
C LYS A 140 -12.81 -11.83 0.12
N THR A 141 -12.78 -12.18 -1.15
CA THR A 141 -12.65 -11.23 -2.25
C THR A 141 -14.01 -10.67 -2.69
N VAL A 142 -13.98 -9.53 -3.36
CA VAL A 142 -15.20 -8.90 -3.92
C VAL A 142 -15.87 -9.78 -4.97
N SER A 143 -15.11 -10.64 -5.66
CA SER A 143 -15.67 -11.64 -6.60
C SER A 143 -16.41 -12.78 -5.90
N GLY A 144 -16.37 -12.88 -4.57
CA GLY A 144 -16.94 -13.97 -3.78
C GLY A 144 -15.99 -15.14 -3.55
N GLY A 145 -14.83 -15.16 -4.20
CA GLY A 145 -13.80 -16.17 -4.00
C GLY A 145 -12.98 -15.97 -2.72
N THR A 146 -12.04 -16.85 -2.46
CA THR A 146 -11.18 -16.81 -1.29
C THR A 146 -9.71 -16.78 -1.66
N LEU A 147 -8.95 -15.89 -0.99
CA LEU A 147 -7.49 -15.89 -0.97
C LEU A 147 -7.00 -16.35 0.40
N TRP A 148 -5.91 -17.07 0.44
CA TRP A 148 -5.25 -17.46 1.68
C TRP A 148 -3.94 -16.70 1.81
N ALA A 149 -3.82 -15.87 2.84
CA ALA A 149 -2.59 -15.19 3.16
C ALA A 149 -1.77 -16.00 4.16
N MET A 150 -0.48 -16.13 3.92
CA MET A 150 0.49 -16.84 4.75
C MET A 150 1.75 -15.99 4.90
N GLU A 151 2.52 -16.22 5.94
CA GLU A 151 3.83 -15.60 6.09
C GLU A 151 4.93 -16.62 5.79
N GLN A 152 5.77 -16.30 4.80
CA GLN A 152 6.92 -17.13 4.39
C GLN A 152 8.17 -16.25 4.29
N GLY A 153 9.22 -16.60 5.03
CA GLY A 153 10.48 -15.85 5.00
C GLY A 153 10.34 -14.37 5.36
N GLY A 154 9.41 -14.01 6.25
CA GLY A 154 9.15 -12.62 6.64
C GLY A 154 8.33 -11.80 5.62
N LYS A 155 7.94 -12.41 4.51
CA LYS A 155 7.06 -11.81 3.50
C LYS A 155 5.67 -12.44 3.56
N ILE A 156 4.66 -11.66 3.20
CA ILE A 156 3.30 -12.18 3.06
C ILE A 156 3.14 -12.73 1.64
N THR A 157 2.70 -13.96 1.56
CA THR A 157 2.41 -14.67 0.32
C THR A 157 0.91 -14.99 0.30
N LEU A 158 0.30 -14.81 -0.84
CA LEU A 158 -1.10 -15.12 -1.10
C LEU A 158 -1.19 -16.40 -1.92
N LYS A 159 -2.12 -17.27 -1.58
CA LYS A 159 -2.46 -18.44 -2.37
C LYS A 159 -3.86 -18.27 -2.95
N ASP A 160 -4.02 -18.55 -4.23
CA ASP A 160 -5.32 -18.53 -4.90
C ASP A 160 -6.01 -19.91 -4.88
N GLU A 161 -7.24 -19.96 -5.40
CA GLU A 161 -8.06 -21.18 -5.46
C GLU A 161 -7.49 -22.24 -6.41
N LYS A 162 -6.64 -21.85 -7.37
CA LYS A 162 -5.94 -22.78 -8.30
C LYS A 162 -4.62 -23.27 -7.73
N GLY A 163 -4.24 -22.82 -6.53
CA GLY A 163 -2.97 -23.17 -5.89
C GLY A 163 -1.80 -22.29 -6.31
N GLY A 164 -2.05 -21.25 -7.12
CA GLY A 164 -1.05 -20.26 -7.47
C GLY A 164 -0.61 -19.44 -6.26
N MET A 165 0.66 -19.03 -6.26
CA MET A 165 1.26 -18.27 -5.17
C MET A 165 1.71 -16.89 -5.65
N SER A 166 1.44 -15.86 -4.87
CA SER A 166 1.84 -14.49 -5.17
C SER A 166 2.39 -13.82 -3.92
N THR A 167 3.53 -13.14 -4.03
CA THR A 167 4.21 -12.51 -2.89
C THR A 167 4.00 -11.00 -2.93
N ILE A 168 3.73 -10.40 -1.76
CA ILE A 168 3.69 -8.95 -1.62
C ILE A 168 5.12 -8.41 -1.70
N THR A 169 5.39 -7.58 -2.71
CA THR A 169 6.71 -6.99 -2.99
C THR A 169 6.83 -5.57 -2.42
N ILE A 170 5.81 -4.74 -2.60
CA ILE A 170 5.72 -3.40 -2.03
C ILE A 170 4.45 -3.33 -1.18
N PRO A 171 4.59 -3.32 0.15
CA PRO A 171 3.45 -3.34 1.06
C PRO A 171 2.97 -1.94 1.41
N ASN A 172 1.70 -1.87 1.86
CA ASN A 172 1.15 -0.71 2.59
C ASN A 172 1.19 0.61 1.81
N VAL A 173 0.90 0.58 0.52
CA VAL A 173 0.71 1.78 -0.28
C VAL A 173 -0.69 2.32 0.02
N PHE A 174 -0.78 3.20 1.02
CA PHE A 174 -2.05 3.76 1.49
C PHE A 174 -2.60 4.81 0.54
N GLN A 175 -3.92 4.79 0.37
CA GLN A 175 -4.70 5.67 -0.48
C GLN A 175 -5.88 6.25 0.31
N SER A 176 -6.55 7.27 -0.23
CA SER A 176 -7.72 7.86 0.43
C SER A 176 -8.86 6.84 0.64
N ASN A 177 -9.09 5.98 -0.34
CA ASN A 177 -10.17 4.98 -0.32
C ASN A 177 -9.70 3.53 -0.09
N GLY A 178 -8.43 3.31 0.29
CA GLY A 178 -7.97 1.94 0.57
C GLY A 178 -6.46 1.79 0.76
N VAL A 179 -5.96 0.62 0.44
CA VAL A 179 -4.54 0.29 0.44
C VAL A 179 -4.21 -0.61 -0.75
N ILE A 180 -3.09 -0.33 -1.41
CA ILE A 180 -2.52 -1.21 -2.44
C ILE A 180 -1.42 -2.04 -1.80
N GLN A 181 -1.44 -3.34 -2.10
CA GLN A 181 -0.37 -4.30 -1.82
C GLN A 181 0.14 -4.79 -3.17
N VAL A 182 1.33 -4.37 -3.57
CA VAL A 182 1.90 -4.76 -4.88
C VAL A 182 2.35 -6.21 -4.81
N VAL A 183 1.95 -6.99 -5.82
CA VAL A 183 2.23 -8.43 -5.87
C VAL A 183 2.95 -8.82 -7.17
N ASP A 184 3.73 -9.90 -7.10
CA ASP A 184 4.61 -10.37 -8.17
C ASP A 184 3.98 -11.41 -9.12
N THR A 185 2.75 -11.81 -8.87
CA THR A 185 2.04 -12.82 -9.67
C THR A 185 0.55 -12.53 -9.68
N VAL A 186 -0.12 -12.77 -10.82
CA VAL A 186 -1.58 -12.63 -10.96
C VAL A 186 -2.26 -13.81 -10.26
N LEU A 187 -3.26 -13.52 -9.44
CA LEU A 187 -4.08 -14.51 -8.75
C LEU A 187 -5.30 -14.87 -9.60
N LEU A 188 -5.59 -16.14 -9.69
CA LEU A 188 -6.64 -16.65 -10.57
C LEU A 188 -7.75 -17.31 -9.74
N PRO A 189 -9.02 -16.87 -9.90
CA PRO A 189 -10.17 -17.58 -9.33
C PRO A 189 -10.44 -18.90 -10.05
N ASN A 190 -11.20 -19.77 -9.41
CA ASN A 190 -11.74 -20.97 -10.04
C ASN A 190 -12.77 -20.64 -11.13
#